data_564ff156a55e6db946303495864bcb7b
#
_entry.id   564ff156a55e6db946303495864bcb7b
#
_cell.length_a   1.000
_cell.length_b   1.000
_cell.length_c   1.000
_cell.angle_alpha   90.00
_cell.angle_beta   90.00
_cell.angle_gamma   90.00
#
_symmetry.space_group_name_H-M   'P 1'
#
loop_
_entity.id
_entity.type
_entity.pdbx_description
1 polymer ?
#
loop_
_entity_poly.entity_id
_entity_poly.type
_entity_poly.pdbx_seq_one_letter_code
_entity_poly.pdbx_strand_id
1 'polypeptide(L)'
;MKDFKKNGETVLLGQERIPVIGSYDVVVVGGGMAGVGAALAAAGEECKTLIIENTSALGGIATMGIVNIPLDFVSGYGKKFFTEMEKLDGIRSRNSNPETHKLVFDRMVRDAGCDVLLVTPVIDTLTEGNTVVGVIVYTKKGKAAVFGKRFVDASGDSDLVYLGGGETVTGREGDGMSMGCSLEFVLGGVDYDAYRESEVRA
;
A
#
# COMPACT_ATOMS: atom_id res chain seq x y z
N MET A 1 29.34 8.80 15.10
CA MET A 1 28.74 8.02 16.22
C MET A 1 27.55 8.83 16.70
N LYS A 2 26.35 8.24 16.82
CA LYS A 2 25.18 8.97 17.35
C LYS A 2 25.24 8.96 18.86
N ASP A 3 25.12 10.13 19.49
CA ASP A 3 25.02 10.23 20.94
C ASP A 3 23.67 9.66 21.39
N PHE A 4 23.68 8.80 22.39
CA PHE A 4 22.47 8.25 22.96
C PHE A 4 22.54 8.22 24.50
N LYS A 5 21.38 8.31 25.13
CA LYS A 5 21.20 8.08 26.57
C LYS A 5 20.16 6.98 26.78
N LYS A 6 20.55 5.91 27.46
CA LYS A 6 19.63 4.85 27.87
C LYS A 6 19.00 5.24 29.19
N ASN A 7 17.68 5.20 29.29
CA ASN A 7 16.91 5.46 30.49
C ASN A 7 15.91 4.31 30.72
N GLY A 8 16.30 3.35 31.53
CA GLY A 8 15.52 2.14 31.75
C GLY A 8 15.28 1.35 30.44
N GLU A 9 14.03 1.23 30.01
CA GLU A 9 13.61 0.53 28.80
C GLU A 9 13.65 1.39 27.54
N THR A 10 14.00 2.67 27.66
CA THR A 10 14.01 3.61 26.54
C THR A 10 15.39 4.12 26.20
N VAL A 11 15.60 4.53 24.96
CA VAL A 11 16.80 5.17 24.48
C VAL A 11 16.44 6.52 23.87
N LEU A 12 17.05 7.59 24.40
CA LEU A 12 17.00 8.92 23.81
C LEU A 12 18.13 9.04 22.78
N LEU A 13 17.79 9.22 21.51
CA LEU A 13 18.75 9.54 20.46
C LEU A 13 18.87 11.06 20.37
N GLY A 14 20.11 11.54 20.16
CA GLY A 14 20.37 12.96 19.95
C GLY A 14 19.65 13.54 18.72
N GLN A 15 19.77 14.85 18.53
CA GLN A 15 19.15 15.54 17.39
C GLN A 15 19.59 14.94 16.06
N GLU A 16 18.62 14.49 15.25
CA GLU A 16 18.83 13.94 13.93
C GLU A 16 18.32 14.93 12.86
N ARG A 17 19.18 15.22 11.87
CA ARG A 17 18.76 15.96 10.67
C ARG A 17 18.28 14.98 9.63
N ILE A 18 17.01 15.11 9.22
CA ILE A 18 16.37 14.23 8.26
C ILE A 18 16.31 14.95 6.91
N PRO A 19 16.89 14.36 5.83
CA PRO A 19 16.86 14.98 4.51
C PRO A 19 15.45 14.99 3.94
N VAL A 20 15.09 16.09 3.27
CA VAL A 20 13.84 16.17 2.48
C VAL A 20 14.11 15.61 1.09
N ILE A 21 13.30 14.64 0.66
CA ILE A 21 13.46 13.96 -0.64
C ILE A 21 12.40 14.34 -1.67
N GLY A 22 11.36 15.05 -1.27
CA GLY A 22 10.34 15.52 -2.21
C GLY A 22 9.25 16.37 -1.58
N SER A 23 8.52 17.08 -2.47
CA SER A 23 7.29 17.79 -2.15
C SER A 23 6.29 17.58 -3.27
N TYR A 24 5.03 17.30 -2.88
CA TYR A 24 3.96 16.87 -3.78
C TYR A 24 2.66 17.61 -3.50
N ASP A 25 1.75 17.60 -4.46
CA ASP A 25 0.38 18.07 -4.23
C ASP A 25 -0.41 17.04 -3.43
N VAL A 26 -0.26 15.76 -3.81
CA VAL A 26 -0.90 14.64 -3.13
C VAL A 26 0.13 13.55 -2.80
N VAL A 27 0.12 13.11 -1.54
CA VAL A 27 0.90 11.95 -1.08
C VAL A 27 -0.07 10.86 -0.65
N VAL A 28 0.02 9.70 -1.29
CA VAL A 28 -0.80 8.53 -0.97
C VAL A 28 0.07 7.54 -0.19
N VAL A 29 -0.33 7.22 1.03
CA VAL A 29 0.33 6.24 1.89
C VAL A 29 -0.39 4.91 1.75
N GLY A 30 0.32 3.92 1.20
CA GLY A 30 -0.19 2.62 0.81
C GLY A 30 -0.52 2.53 -0.68
N GLY A 31 0.14 1.61 -1.37
CA GLY A 31 -0.02 1.34 -2.80
C GLY A 31 -0.96 0.18 -3.11
N GLY A 32 -1.89 -0.14 -2.20
CA GLY A 32 -2.96 -1.11 -2.44
C GLY A 32 -3.94 -0.64 -3.51
N MET A 33 -4.99 -1.42 -3.80
CA MET A 33 -5.97 -1.08 -4.83
C MET A 33 -6.61 0.30 -4.60
N ALA A 34 -6.91 0.64 -3.34
CA ALA A 34 -7.47 1.94 -2.96
C ALA A 34 -6.46 3.08 -3.22
N GLY A 35 -5.19 2.89 -2.83
CA GLY A 35 -4.14 3.88 -3.01
C GLY A 35 -3.80 4.12 -4.48
N VAL A 36 -3.74 3.06 -5.30
CA VAL A 36 -3.57 3.21 -6.74
C VAL A 36 -4.75 4.00 -7.34
N GLY A 37 -5.98 3.66 -6.96
CA GLY A 37 -7.16 4.42 -7.42
C GLY A 37 -7.11 5.89 -7.03
N ALA A 38 -6.73 6.20 -5.79
CA ALA A 38 -6.57 7.57 -5.30
C ALA A 38 -5.49 8.35 -6.07
N ALA A 39 -4.33 7.69 -6.29
CA ALA A 39 -3.23 8.32 -7.02
C ALA A 39 -3.58 8.62 -8.48
N LEU A 40 -4.25 7.67 -9.17
CA LEU A 40 -4.71 7.87 -10.54
C LEU A 40 -5.75 9.00 -10.64
N ALA A 41 -6.62 9.13 -9.63
CA ALA A 41 -7.59 10.22 -9.57
C ALA A 41 -6.89 11.57 -9.38
N ALA A 42 -5.94 11.67 -8.45
CA ALA A 42 -5.18 12.88 -8.20
C ALA A 42 -4.35 13.29 -9.42
N ALA A 43 -3.68 12.34 -10.06
CA ALA A 43 -2.93 12.61 -11.29
C ALA A 43 -3.81 13.04 -12.46
N GLY A 44 -5.05 12.50 -12.55
CA GLY A 44 -6.06 12.92 -13.53
C GLY A 44 -6.49 14.38 -13.38
N GLU A 45 -6.31 14.97 -12.20
CA GLU A 45 -6.51 16.39 -11.91
C GLU A 45 -5.19 17.20 -11.96
N GLU A 46 -4.20 16.70 -12.70
CA GLU A 46 -2.88 17.33 -12.91
C GLU A 46 -2.08 17.56 -11.59
N CYS A 47 -2.43 16.89 -10.50
CA CYS A 47 -1.71 16.97 -9.25
C CYS A 47 -0.39 16.19 -9.33
N LYS A 48 0.72 16.79 -8.89
CA LYS A 48 1.98 16.08 -8.68
C LYS A 48 1.79 15.08 -7.53
N THR A 49 1.73 13.79 -7.85
CA THR A 49 1.32 12.73 -6.95
C THR A 49 2.44 11.74 -6.66
N LEU A 50 2.56 11.35 -5.38
CA LEU A 50 3.47 10.30 -4.92
C LEU A 50 2.67 9.18 -4.25
N ILE A 51 3.00 7.93 -4.55
CA ILE A 51 2.61 6.74 -3.77
C ILE A 51 3.80 6.29 -2.92
N ILE A 52 3.57 6.06 -1.64
CA ILE A 52 4.54 5.46 -0.72
C ILE A 52 4.01 4.09 -0.32
N GLU A 53 4.75 3.03 -0.69
CA GLU A 53 4.35 1.64 -0.47
C GLU A 53 5.42 0.90 0.34
N ASN A 54 4.96 0.21 1.37
CA ASN A 54 5.82 -0.56 2.29
C ASN A 54 6.40 -1.83 1.65
N THR A 55 5.67 -2.44 0.72
CA THR A 55 6.06 -3.67 0.05
C THR A 55 6.82 -3.42 -1.26
N SER A 56 7.22 -4.50 -1.93
CA SER A 56 8.00 -4.42 -3.17
C SER A 56 7.17 -4.26 -4.45
N ALA A 57 5.84 -4.21 -4.34
CA ALA A 57 4.95 -4.05 -5.48
C ALA A 57 3.66 -3.33 -5.10
N LEU A 58 3.05 -2.65 -6.06
CA LEU A 58 1.71 -2.09 -5.93
C LEU A 58 0.64 -3.20 -5.93
N GLY A 59 -0.56 -2.90 -5.40
CA GLY A 59 -1.73 -3.78 -5.39
C GLY A 59 -2.09 -4.39 -4.04
N GLY A 60 -1.22 -4.28 -3.04
CA GLY A 60 -1.50 -4.72 -1.66
C GLY A 60 -1.86 -6.20 -1.58
N ILE A 61 -3.01 -6.52 -0.99
CA ILE A 61 -3.45 -7.92 -0.80
C ILE A 61 -3.69 -8.66 -2.14
N ALA A 62 -4.05 -7.96 -3.21
CA ALA A 62 -4.25 -8.57 -4.52
C ALA A 62 -2.95 -9.03 -5.20
N THR A 63 -1.80 -8.54 -4.74
CA THR A 63 -0.48 -8.85 -5.28
C THR A 63 0.42 -9.53 -4.25
N MET A 64 0.78 -8.80 -3.20
CA MET A 64 1.66 -9.31 -2.16
C MET A 64 0.96 -10.29 -1.21
N GLY A 65 -0.35 -10.11 -0.99
CA GLY A 65 -1.18 -11.03 -0.21
C GLY A 65 -1.73 -12.22 -1.02
N ILE A 66 -1.51 -12.26 -2.34
CA ILE A 66 -1.95 -13.34 -3.26
C ILE A 66 -3.48 -13.57 -3.24
N VAL A 67 -4.25 -12.59 -2.78
CA VAL A 67 -5.73 -12.67 -2.84
C VAL A 67 -6.17 -12.45 -4.29
N ASN A 68 -6.35 -13.55 -5.00
CA ASN A 68 -6.51 -13.57 -6.44
C ASN A 68 -7.97 -13.63 -6.93
N ILE A 69 -8.92 -13.41 -6.03
CA ILE A 69 -10.35 -13.36 -6.36
C ILE A 69 -10.81 -11.90 -6.29
N PRO A 70 -10.67 -11.13 -7.37
CA PRO A 70 -11.12 -9.76 -7.38
C PRO A 70 -12.64 -9.69 -7.36
N LEU A 71 -13.16 -8.72 -6.61
CA LEU A 71 -14.56 -8.34 -6.71
C LEU A 71 -14.78 -7.56 -8.01
N ASP A 72 -15.93 -7.74 -8.64
CA ASP A 72 -16.25 -7.05 -9.89
C ASP A 72 -16.30 -5.52 -9.70
N PHE A 73 -15.45 -4.81 -10.42
CA PHE A 73 -15.49 -3.35 -10.48
C PHE A 73 -16.25 -2.90 -11.74
N VAL A 74 -17.38 -2.27 -11.53
CA VAL A 74 -18.29 -1.92 -12.63
C VAL A 74 -18.03 -0.52 -13.21
N SER A 75 -17.17 0.28 -12.58
CA SER A 75 -16.93 1.67 -12.98
C SER A 75 -15.55 2.20 -12.62
N GLY A 76 -15.20 3.39 -13.10
CA GLY A 76 -14.00 4.15 -12.72
C GLY A 76 -12.68 3.43 -13.03
N TYR A 77 -11.70 3.68 -12.18
CA TYR A 77 -10.36 3.10 -12.33
C TYR A 77 -10.33 1.58 -12.12
N GLY A 78 -11.24 1.03 -11.32
CA GLY A 78 -11.39 -0.40 -11.15
C GLY A 78 -11.76 -1.09 -12.46
N LYS A 79 -12.76 -0.56 -13.20
CA LYS A 79 -13.13 -1.08 -14.53
C LYS A 79 -11.96 -0.97 -15.52
N LYS A 80 -11.24 0.17 -15.52
CA LYS A 80 -10.06 0.35 -16.37
C LYS A 80 -9.00 -0.69 -16.06
N PHE A 81 -8.73 -0.94 -14.78
CA PHE A 81 -7.79 -1.97 -14.33
C PHE A 81 -8.18 -3.37 -14.86
N PHE A 82 -9.44 -3.77 -14.71
CA PHE A 82 -9.91 -5.06 -15.24
C PHE A 82 -9.74 -5.18 -16.74
N THR A 83 -10.07 -4.12 -17.48
CA THR A 83 -9.88 -4.09 -18.94
C THR A 83 -8.41 -4.31 -19.33
N GLU A 84 -7.46 -3.72 -18.59
CA GLU A 84 -6.03 -3.94 -18.85
C GLU A 84 -5.59 -5.35 -18.44
N MET A 85 -6.14 -5.92 -17.38
CA MET A 85 -5.90 -7.31 -16.98
C MET A 85 -6.38 -8.30 -18.03
N GLU A 86 -7.58 -8.09 -18.60
CA GLU A 86 -8.13 -8.92 -19.67
C GLU A 86 -7.25 -8.93 -20.93
N LYS A 87 -6.74 -7.77 -21.33
CA LYS A 87 -5.82 -7.66 -22.49
C LYS A 87 -4.54 -8.50 -22.34
N LEU A 88 -4.14 -8.79 -21.11
CA LEU A 88 -2.94 -9.55 -20.79
C LEU A 88 -3.24 -11.01 -20.40
N ASP A 89 -4.47 -11.49 -20.62
CA ASP A 89 -4.94 -12.81 -20.16
C ASP A 89 -4.71 -13.03 -18.65
N GLY A 90 -4.76 -11.93 -17.89
CA GLY A 90 -4.50 -11.91 -16.45
C GLY A 90 -5.69 -12.31 -15.59
N ILE A 91 -6.86 -12.50 -16.19
CA ILE A 91 -8.09 -12.93 -15.52
C ILE A 91 -8.62 -14.16 -16.21
N ARG A 92 -8.86 -15.22 -15.42
CA ARG A 92 -9.51 -16.45 -15.89
C ARG A 92 -10.65 -16.81 -14.94
N SER A 93 -11.89 -16.74 -15.44
CA SER A 93 -13.08 -16.92 -14.62
C SER A 93 -13.11 -15.90 -13.46
N ARG A 94 -13.08 -16.37 -12.22
CA ARG A 94 -13.04 -15.50 -11.02
C ARG A 94 -11.63 -15.30 -10.45
N ASN A 95 -10.62 -15.92 -11.05
CA ASN A 95 -9.26 -15.84 -10.57
C ASN A 95 -8.44 -14.89 -11.43
N SER A 96 -7.58 -14.14 -10.78
CA SER A 96 -6.64 -13.24 -11.45
C SER A 96 -5.20 -13.60 -11.10
N ASN A 97 -4.30 -13.27 -12.01
CA ASN A 97 -2.88 -13.53 -11.80
C ASN A 97 -2.22 -12.38 -11.06
N PRO A 98 -1.70 -12.58 -9.82
CA PRO A 98 -1.07 -11.53 -9.04
C PRO A 98 0.12 -10.86 -9.74
N GLU A 99 0.88 -11.60 -10.57
CA GLU A 99 2.02 -11.01 -11.30
C GLU A 99 1.54 -10.09 -12.42
N THR A 100 0.43 -10.42 -13.08
CA THR A 100 -0.21 -9.53 -14.07
C THR A 100 -0.78 -8.28 -13.38
N HIS A 101 -1.33 -8.41 -12.16
CA HIS A 101 -1.76 -7.26 -11.34
C HIS A 101 -0.61 -6.28 -11.12
N LYS A 102 0.56 -6.75 -10.67
CA LYS A 102 1.74 -5.90 -10.45
C LYS A 102 2.09 -5.12 -11.71
N LEU A 103 2.15 -5.80 -12.84
CA LEU A 103 2.48 -5.20 -14.13
C LEU A 103 1.45 -4.14 -14.56
N VAL A 104 0.17 -4.42 -14.38
CA VAL A 104 -0.91 -3.48 -14.76
C VAL A 104 -0.87 -2.24 -13.86
N PHE A 105 -0.77 -2.40 -12.55
CA PHE A 105 -0.67 -1.26 -11.63
C PHE A 105 0.55 -0.39 -11.92
N ASP A 106 1.71 -0.99 -12.11
CA ASP A 106 2.93 -0.29 -12.49
C ASP A 106 2.75 0.55 -13.76
N ARG A 107 2.15 -0.03 -14.80
CA ARG A 107 1.87 0.67 -16.05
C ARG A 107 0.90 1.82 -15.85
N MET A 108 -0.23 1.58 -15.20
CA MET A 108 -1.25 2.59 -14.99
C MET A 108 -0.72 3.80 -14.21
N VAL A 109 0.04 3.56 -13.14
CA VAL A 109 0.61 4.60 -12.28
C VAL A 109 1.70 5.38 -12.99
N ARG A 110 2.60 4.69 -13.70
CA ARG A 110 3.65 5.33 -14.50
C ARG A 110 3.05 6.17 -15.65
N ASP A 111 2.09 5.61 -16.38
CA ASP A 111 1.47 6.29 -17.53
C ASP A 111 0.64 7.50 -17.11
N ALA A 112 0.18 7.54 -15.84
CA ALA A 112 -0.44 8.70 -15.21
C ALA A 112 0.57 9.73 -14.67
N GLY A 113 1.88 9.45 -14.72
CA GLY A 113 2.93 10.36 -14.26
C GLY A 113 3.08 10.44 -12.75
N CYS A 114 2.59 9.44 -12.00
CA CYS A 114 2.80 9.38 -10.56
C CYS A 114 4.21 8.90 -10.21
N ASP A 115 4.81 9.51 -9.18
CA ASP A 115 6.03 8.98 -8.56
C ASP A 115 5.67 7.84 -7.59
N VAL A 116 6.58 6.88 -7.42
CA VAL A 116 6.39 5.73 -6.51
C VAL A 116 7.65 5.48 -5.69
N LEU A 117 7.48 5.29 -4.38
CA LEU A 117 8.49 4.78 -3.47
C LEU A 117 8.06 3.41 -2.96
N LEU A 118 8.69 2.34 -3.41
CA LEU A 118 8.49 0.97 -2.93
C LEU A 118 9.47 0.64 -1.79
N VAL A 119 9.15 -0.38 -0.99
CA VAL A 119 9.94 -0.84 0.17
C VAL A 119 10.24 0.32 1.11
N THR A 120 9.27 1.20 1.27
CA THR A 120 9.45 2.48 1.97
C THR A 120 8.30 2.68 2.97
N PRO A 121 8.42 2.15 4.20
CA PRO A 121 7.40 2.38 5.23
C PRO A 121 7.38 3.85 5.67
N VAL A 122 6.19 4.37 5.88
CA VAL A 122 5.96 5.60 6.65
C VAL A 122 6.12 5.24 8.12
N ILE A 123 6.93 5.99 8.86
CA ILE A 123 7.26 5.69 10.25
C ILE A 123 6.87 6.80 11.22
N ASP A 124 6.53 7.98 10.70
CA ASP A 124 6.09 9.12 11.50
C ASP A 124 5.43 10.17 10.60
N THR A 125 4.76 11.15 11.22
CA THR A 125 4.15 12.30 10.55
C THR A 125 4.78 13.60 11.03
N LEU A 126 4.74 14.60 10.16
CA LEU A 126 5.05 16.00 10.48
C LEU A 126 3.74 16.78 10.48
N THR A 127 3.41 17.39 11.62
CA THR A 127 2.15 18.12 11.78
C THR A 127 2.38 19.59 12.13
N GLU A 128 1.53 20.45 11.59
CA GLU A 128 1.40 21.86 12.01
C GLU A 128 -0.02 22.07 12.56
N GLY A 129 -0.12 22.19 13.88
CA GLY A 129 -1.41 22.12 14.57
C GLY A 129 -2.10 20.78 14.34
N ASN A 130 -3.30 20.79 13.78
CA ASN A 130 -4.08 19.58 13.46
C ASN A 130 -3.93 19.15 11.99
N THR A 131 -2.91 19.62 11.29
CA THR A 131 -2.72 19.36 9.87
C THR A 131 -1.43 18.57 9.64
N VAL A 132 -1.52 17.44 8.96
CA VAL A 132 -0.35 16.70 8.47
C VAL A 132 0.22 17.47 7.27
N VAL A 133 1.48 17.89 7.36
CA VAL A 133 2.20 18.62 6.32
C VAL A 133 3.32 17.80 5.69
N GLY A 134 3.70 16.68 6.31
CA GLY A 134 4.72 15.78 5.80
C GLY A 134 4.67 14.42 6.50
N VAL A 135 5.45 13.50 5.96
CA VAL A 135 5.69 12.18 6.53
C VAL A 135 7.17 11.88 6.62
N ILE A 136 7.56 11.11 7.61
CA ILE A 136 8.89 10.52 7.73
C ILE A 136 8.82 9.09 7.21
N VAL A 137 9.68 8.79 6.27
CA VAL A 137 9.81 7.46 5.67
C VAL A 137 11.15 6.83 6.03
N TYR A 138 11.21 5.51 5.97
CA TYR A 138 12.47 4.78 6.12
C TYR A 138 12.90 4.17 4.80
N THR A 139 14.04 4.62 4.29
CA THR A 139 14.64 4.14 3.05
C THR A 139 15.91 3.35 3.33
N LYS A 140 16.49 2.70 2.32
CA LYS A 140 17.82 2.06 2.45
C LYS A 140 18.94 3.05 2.83
N LYS A 141 18.75 4.35 2.62
CA LYS A 141 19.68 5.41 3.02
C LYS A 141 19.39 5.95 4.43
N GLY A 142 18.38 5.41 5.11
CA GLY A 142 17.90 5.87 6.42
C GLY A 142 16.61 6.68 6.30
N LYS A 143 16.31 7.48 7.34
CA LYS A 143 15.13 8.32 7.37
C LYS A 143 15.18 9.43 6.33
N ALA A 144 14.04 9.73 5.76
CA ALA A 144 13.82 10.84 4.86
C ALA A 144 12.45 11.48 5.10
N ALA A 145 12.29 12.76 4.78
CA ALA A 145 11.03 13.49 4.87
C ALA A 145 10.43 13.72 3.49
N VAL A 146 9.12 13.56 3.37
CA VAL A 146 8.32 13.92 2.20
C VAL A 146 7.26 14.89 2.64
N PHE A 147 7.13 16.04 1.94
CA PHE A 147 6.09 17.01 2.17
C PHE A 147 4.96 16.88 1.16
N GLY A 148 3.74 17.24 1.58
CA GLY A 148 2.56 17.20 0.72
C GLY A 148 1.52 18.25 1.10
N LYS A 149 0.73 18.72 0.13
CA LYS A 149 -0.41 19.60 0.40
C LYS A 149 -1.63 18.82 0.90
N ARG A 150 -1.78 17.57 0.46
CA ARG A 150 -2.84 16.64 0.86
C ARG A 150 -2.25 15.24 1.03
N PHE A 151 -2.81 14.51 1.98
CA PHE A 151 -2.42 13.14 2.28
C PHE A 151 -3.64 12.24 2.19
N VAL A 152 -3.45 11.06 1.61
CA VAL A 152 -4.47 10.00 1.55
C VAL A 152 -3.94 8.80 2.31
N ASP A 153 -4.65 8.39 3.36
CA ASP A 153 -4.37 7.14 4.04
C ASP A 153 -5.05 5.99 3.29
N ALA A 154 -4.25 5.16 2.67
CA ALA A 154 -4.63 3.93 1.99
C ALA A 154 -3.77 2.74 2.47
N SER A 155 -3.22 2.85 3.69
CA SER A 155 -2.31 1.86 4.29
C SER A 155 -2.98 0.52 4.59
N GLY A 156 -4.30 0.50 4.68
CA GLY A 156 -5.09 -0.68 5.06
C GLY A 156 -5.39 -0.73 6.56
N ASP A 157 -4.46 -0.27 7.39
CA ASP A 157 -4.56 -0.30 8.85
C ASP A 157 -4.68 1.10 9.49
N SER A 158 -4.92 2.14 8.67
CA SER A 158 -5.00 3.55 9.11
C SER A 158 -3.69 4.07 9.73
N ASP A 159 -2.55 3.62 9.24
CA ASP A 159 -1.23 3.95 9.78
C ASP A 159 -0.98 5.45 9.80
N LEU A 160 -1.31 6.15 8.71
CA LEU A 160 -1.10 7.59 8.61
C LEU A 160 -1.97 8.36 9.59
N VAL A 161 -3.24 7.96 9.75
CA VAL A 161 -4.17 8.57 10.70
C VAL A 161 -3.66 8.37 12.12
N TYR A 162 -3.26 7.13 12.46
CA TYR A 162 -2.73 6.78 13.77
C TYR A 162 -1.45 7.57 14.10
N LEU A 163 -0.47 7.60 13.19
CA LEU A 163 0.77 8.35 13.36
C LEU A 163 0.55 9.87 13.45
N GLY A 164 -0.50 10.36 12.79
CA GLY A 164 -0.92 11.76 12.85
C GLY A 164 -1.68 12.14 14.13
N GLY A 165 -1.89 11.19 15.04
CA GLY A 165 -2.64 11.40 16.29
C GLY A 165 -4.16 11.45 16.09
N GLY A 166 -4.64 10.96 14.94
CA GLY A 166 -6.07 10.82 14.67
C GLY A 166 -6.69 9.63 15.42
N GLU A 167 -7.99 9.66 15.58
CA GLU A 167 -8.74 8.59 16.23
C GLU A 167 -8.91 7.39 15.27
N THR A 168 -8.58 6.20 15.75
CA THR A 168 -8.72 4.93 15.02
C THR A 168 -9.46 3.91 15.88
N VAL A 169 -10.15 2.99 15.23
CA VAL A 169 -10.87 1.90 15.90
C VAL A 169 -10.33 0.56 15.42
N THR A 170 -10.05 -0.35 16.34
CA THR A 170 -9.56 -1.70 16.04
C THR A 170 -10.62 -2.74 16.43
N GLY A 171 -10.91 -3.63 15.47
CA GLY A 171 -11.89 -4.70 15.66
C GLY A 171 -13.34 -4.20 15.65
N ARG A 172 -14.27 -5.14 15.80
CA ARG A 172 -15.71 -4.83 15.82
C ARG A 172 -16.18 -4.42 17.21
N GLU A 173 -17.23 -3.60 17.22
CA GLU A 173 -17.89 -3.23 18.46
C GLU A 173 -18.43 -4.47 19.18
N GLY A 174 -18.19 -4.56 20.47
CA GLY A 174 -18.70 -5.62 21.37
C GLY A 174 -17.67 -6.65 21.80
N ASP A 175 -16.80 -7.14 20.92
CA ASP A 175 -15.77 -8.14 21.30
C ASP A 175 -14.35 -7.80 20.85
N GLY A 176 -14.18 -6.70 20.09
CA GLY A 176 -12.87 -6.25 19.60
C GLY A 176 -12.22 -7.17 18.57
N MET A 177 -12.92 -8.18 18.07
CA MET A 177 -12.34 -9.12 17.11
C MET A 177 -12.21 -8.50 15.72
N SER A 178 -11.05 -8.67 15.12
CA SER A 178 -10.78 -8.32 13.71
C SER A 178 -11.27 -9.44 12.78
N MET A 179 -11.22 -9.19 11.47
CA MET A 179 -11.45 -10.24 10.47
C MET A 179 -10.44 -11.38 10.64
N GLY A 180 -10.86 -12.60 10.27
CA GLY A 180 -9.96 -13.76 10.26
C GLY A 180 -8.76 -13.55 9.35
N CYS A 181 -7.62 -14.10 9.74
CA CYS A 181 -6.40 -14.10 8.94
C CYS A 181 -6.28 -15.39 8.16
N SER A 182 -5.78 -15.30 6.92
CA SER A 182 -5.42 -16.44 6.09
C SER A 182 -3.93 -16.39 5.76
N LEU A 183 -3.33 -17.54 5.57
CA LEU A 183 -2.00 -17.68 4.99
C LEU A 183 -2.15 -18.20 3.56
N GLU A 184 -1.83 -17.33 2.60
CA GLU A 184 -1.87 -17.68 1.19
C GLU A 184 -0.47 -18.08 0.69
N PHE A 185 -0.41 -19.10 -0.16
CA PHE A 185 0.85 -19.54 -0.76
C PHE A 185 0.61 -20.16 -2.14
N VAL A 186 1.65 -20.22 -2.96
CA VAL A 186 1.61 -20.80 -4.30
C VAL A 186 2.27 -22.18 -4.28
N LEU A 187 1.55 -23.18 -4.77
CA LEU A 187 2.10 -24.51 -5.04
C LEU A 187 2.40 -24.67 -6.53
N GLY A 188 3.59 -25.16 -6.84
CA GLY A 188 3.99 -25.55 -8.19
C GLY A 188 4.04 -27.06 -8.37
N GLY A 189 3.97 -27.53 -9.63
CA GLY A 189 4.10 -28.95 -9.94
C GLY A 189 2.91 -29.83 -9.51
N VAL A 190 1.75 -29.22 -9.28
CA VAL A 190 0.53 -29.94 -8.88
C VAL A 190 -0.06 -30.65 -10.08
N ASP A 191 -0.31 -31.98 -9.96
CA ASP A 191 -1.16 -32.72 -10.87
C ASP A 191 -2.62 -32.30 -10.68
N TYR A 192 -3.11 -31.48 -11.59
CA TYR A 192 -4.43 -30.86 -11.46
C TYR A 192 -5.57 -31.86 -11.65
N ASP A 193 -5.35 -32.93 -12.44
CA ASP A 193 -6.36 -33.94 -12.66
C ASP A 193 -6.48 -34.85 -11.43
N ALA A 194 -5.36 -35.30 -10.89
CA ALA A 194 -5.34 -36.03 -9.61
C ALA A 194 -5.92 -35.19 -8.44
N TYR A 195 -5.64 -33.86 -8.40
CA TYR A 195 -6.24 -32.97 -7.41
C TYR A 195 -7.75 -32.89 -7.54
N ARG A 196 -8.28 -32.83 -8.75
CA ARG A 196 -9.74 -32.79 -9.00
C ARG A 196 -10.45 -34.06 -8.59
N GLU A 197 -9.79 -35.21 -8.76
CA GLU A 197 -10.31 -36.51 -8.40
C GLU A 197 -10.22 -36.81 -6.91
N SER A 198 -9.37 -36.06 -6.17
CA SER A 198 -9.26 -36.23 -4.73
C SER A 198 -10.53 -35.80 -4.01
N GLU A 199 -10.94 -36.56 -2.99
CA GLU A 199 -12.09 -36.22 -2.12
C GLU A 199 -11.83 -35.01 -1.23
N VAL A 200 -10.60 -34.48 -1.19
CA VAL A 200 -10.21 -33.29 -0.43
C VAL A 200 -10.64 -32.06 -1.20
N ARG A 201 -11.92 -31.75 -1.15
CA ARG A 201 -12.45 -30.44 -1.50
C ARG A 201 -12.50 -29.60 -0.23
N ALA A 202 -11.61 -28.61 -0.13
CA ALA A 202 -11.69 -27.59 0.91
C ALA A 202 -12.98 -26.76 0.82
#